data_0de9c6bdef2e8f463bf7257ad536c96c
#
_entry.id   0de9c6bdef2e8f463bf7257ad536c96c
#
_cell.length_a   1.000
_cell.length_b   1.000
_cell.length_c   1.000
_cell.angle_alpha   90.00
_cell.angle_beta   90.00
_cell.angle_gamma   90.00
#
_symmetry.space_group_name_H-M   'P 1'
#
loop_
_entity.id
_entity.type
_entity.pdbx_description
1 polymer ?
#
loop_
_entity_poly.entity_id
_entity_poly.type
_entity_poly.pdbx_seq_one_letter_code
_entity_poly.pdbx_strand_id
1 'polypeptide(L)'
;MSPRISARFAWSVCGLTLVMIACTLALFVLNRHGIRDVPYFLVAEATAALVGGLISSRQPRNPVGWFILGHALCFSLGELSRQYAIYGLRTDPGSLPFAVAMSSPPYWIWLPGIILMFSFLPLYFPDGRLLSPRWRVVAWLAVIVAIIETCFAAIRPGSDEGIPNPLGIESLEGSPAFDLVFEAIAAPLWLTVGALSVASLVVRYRRSHGQERQQIKWVAYAAVFLVTYTLVDRPGVPAGCCGFHARHRRAL
;
A
#
# COMPACT_ATOMS: atom_id res chain seq x y z
N MET A 1 -16.64 8.93 -19.90
CA MET A 1 -17.15 7.55 -19.77
C MET A 1 -18.61 7.58 -19.33
N SER A 2 -19.47 6.73 -19.91
CA SER A 2 -20.84 6.59 -19.42
C SER A 2 -20.84 5.98 -18.00
N PRO A 3 -21.83 6.31 -17.15
CA PRO A 3 -21.88 5.76 -15.78
C PRO A 3 -21.87 4.22 -15.73
N ARG A 4 -22.47 3.57 -16.74
CA ARG A 4 -22.50 2.10 -16.86
C ARG A 4 -21.12 1.50 -17.14
N ILE A 5 -20.31 2.16 -17.98
CA ILE A 5 -18.95 1.70 -18.31
C ILE A 5 -18.05 1.85 -17.08
N SER A 6 -18.13 2.98 -16.39
CA SER A 6 -17.36 3.19 -15.15
C SER A 6 -17.72 2.19 -14.05
N ALA A 7 -19.01 1.86 -13.90
CA ALA A 7 -19.45 0.87 -12.93
C ALA A 7 -18.93 -0.53 -13.27
N ARG A 8 -19.01 -0.94 -14.55
CA ARG A 8 -18.45 -2.23 -14.99
C ARG A 8 -16.95 -2.30 -14.75
N PHE A 9 -16.22 -1.24 -15.09
CA PHE A 9 -14.77 -1.17 -14.85
C PHE A 9 -14.43 -1.26 -13.36
N ALA A 10 -15.15 -0.55 -12.49
CA ALA A 10 -14.93 -0.64 -11.04
C ALA A 10 -15.14 -2.06 -10.49
N TRP A 11 -16.21 -2.74 -10.94
CA TRP A 11 -16.46 -4.13 -10.54
C TRP A 11 -15.46 -5.11 -11.14
N SER A 12 -14.95 -4.86 -12.36
CA SER A 12 -13.90 -5.69 -12.95
C SER A 12 -12.60 -5.58 -12.15
N VAL A 13 -12.19 -4.37 -11.76
CA VAL A 13 -11.00 -4.17 -10.92
C VAL A 13 -11.21 -4.79 -9.54
N CYS A 14 -12.37 -4.61 -8.92
CA CYS A 14 -12.72 -5.25 -7.65
C CYS A 14 -12.64 -6.78 -7.76
N GLY A 15 -13.27 -7.37 -8.78
CA GLY A 15 -13.22 -8.81 -9.03
C GLY A 15 -11.80 -9.32 -9.25
N LEU A 16 -10.99 -8.60 -10.03
CA LEU A 16 -9.57 -8.92 -10.23
C LEU A 16 -8.83 -8.94 -8.89
N THR A 17 -9.00 -7.90 -8.07
CA THR A 17 -8.35 -7.81 -6.74
C THR A 17 -8.75 -8.98 -5.84
N LEU A 18 -10.03 -9.36 -5.81
CA LEU A 18 -10.50 -10.49 -5.03
C LEU A 18 -9.94 -11.84 -5.54
N VAL A 19 -9.82 -12.01 -6.86
CA VAL A 19 -9.17 -13.17 -7.47
C VAL A 19 -7.69 -13.20 -7.09
N MET A 20 -6.99 -12.08 -7.12
CA MET A 20 -5.59 -12.00 -6.68
C MET A 20 -5.43 -12.41 -5.21
N ILE A 21 -6.31 -11.97 -4.32
CA ILE A 21 -6.34 -12.37 -2.91
C ILE A 21 -6.57 -13.88 -2.78
N ALA A 22 -7.51 -14.44 -3.53
CA ALA A 22 -7.78 -15.89 -3.51
C ALA A 22 -6.56 -16.71 -4.01
N CYS A 23 -5.91 -16.26 -5.08
CA CYS A 23 -4.66 -16.86 -5.58
C CYS A 23 -3.53 -16.75 -4.55
N THR A 24 -3.41 -15.61 -3.87
CA THR A 24 -2.44 -15.40 -2.79
C THR A 24 -2.66 -16.42 -1.66
N LEU A 25 -3.90 -16.60 -1.21
CA LEU A 25 -4.23 -17.59 -0.19
C LEU A 25 -3.92 -19.01 -0.63
N ALA A 26 -4.21 -19.36 -1.88
CA ALA A 26 -3.88 -20.67 -2.43
C ALA A 26 -2.36 -20.92 -2.45
N LEU A 27 -1.57 -19.95 -2.94
CA LEU A 27 -0.11 -20.03 -2.95
C LEU A 27 0.47 -20.04 -1.52
N PHE A 28 -0.14 -19.32 -0.59
CA PHE A 28 0.24 -19.33 0.81
C PHE A 28 0.16 -20.74 1.44
N VAL A 29 -0.93 -21.45 1.15
CA VAL A 29 -1.09 -22.85 1.57
C VAL A 29 -0.07 -23.75 0.87
N LEU A 30 0.15 -23.58 -0.44
CA LEU A 30 1.13 -24.35 -1.22
C LEU A 30 2.57 -24.10 -0.74
N ASN A 31 2.89 -22.89 -0.30
CA ASN A 31 4.17 -22.52 0.30
C ASN A 31 4.34 -23.09 1.73
N ARG A 32 3.39 -23.89 2.21
CA ARG A 32 3.41 -24.54 3.52
C ARG A 32 3.46 -23.58 4.71
N HIS A 33 2.99 -22.36 4.55
CA HIS A 33 2.81 -21.43 5.66
C HIS A 33 1.67 -21.92 6.58
N GLY A 34 1.81 -21.73 7.88
CA GLY A 34 0.78 -22.10 8.85
C GLY A 34 -0.45 -21.17 8.75
N ILE A 35 -1.63 -21.69 9.12
CA ILE A 35 -2.86 -20.85 9.18
C ILE A 35 -2.69 -19.61 10.06
N ARG A 36 -1.83 -19.67 11.08
CA ARG A 36 -1.54 -18.54 11.97
C ARG A 36 -0.70 -17.45 11.32
N ASP A 37 -0.03 -17.76 10.22
CA ASP A 37 0.82 -16.86 9.49
C ASP A 37 0.07 -16.16 8.34
N VAL A 38 -1.21 -16.49 8.12
CA VAL A 38 -2.06 -15.83 7.10
C VAL A 38 -2.10 -14.33 7.40
N PRO A 39 -1.68 -13.49 6.45
CA PRO A 39 -1.64 -12.06 6.68
C PRO A 39 -3.05 -11.52 6.90
N TYR A 40 -3.32 -10.98 8.09
CA TYR A 40 -4.62 -10.41 8.47
C TYR A 40 -5.02 -9.23 7.57
N PHE A 41 -4.05 -8.54 6.99
CA PHE A 41 -4.33 -7.43 6.08
C PHE A 41 -5.06 -7.86 4.80
N LEU A 42 -5.00 -9.13 4.38
CA LEU A 42 -5.77 -9.60 3.23
C LEU A 42 -7.28 -9.42 3.41
N VAL A 43 -7.79 -9.52 4.64
CA VAL A 43 -9.19 -9.23 4.95
C VAL A 43 -9.48 -7.74 4.79
N ALA A 44 -8.57 -6.88 5.22
CA ALA A 44 -8.67 -5.44 5.05
C ALA A 44 -8.65 -5.06 3.56
N GLU A 45 -7.78 -5.67 2.76
CA GLU A 45 -7.69 -5.43 1.32
C GLU A 45 -8.93 -5.92 0.57
N ALA A 46 -9.49 -7.07 0.93
CA ALA A 46 -10.76 -7.55 0.38
C ALA A 46 -11.90 -6.58 0.71
N THR A 47 -11.95 -6.08 1.93
CA THR A 47 -12.94 -5.08 2.35
C THR A 47 -12.74 -3.76 1.59
N ALA A 48 -11.50 -3.29 1.45
CA ALA A 48 -11.17 -2.09 0.69
C ALA A 48 -11.55 -2.24 -0.79
N ALA A 49 -11.30 -3.41 -1.41
CA ALA A 49 -11.69 -3.69 -2.78
C ALA A 49 -13.22 -3.61 -2.96
N LEU A 50 -13.99 -4.23 -2.06
CA LEU A 50 -15.46 -4.20 -2.09
C LEU A 50 -16.02 -2.80 -1.87
N VAL A 51 -15.52 -2.08 -0.86
CA VAL A 51 -15.97 -0.71 -0.55
C VAL A 51 -15.58 0.24 -1.67
N GLY A 52 -14.32 0.19 -2.15
CA GLY A 52 -13.84 1.00 -3.25
C GLY A 52 -14.60 0.73 -4.55
N GLY A 53 -14.86 -0.54 -4.88
CA GLY A 53 -15.67 -0.96 -6.01
C GLY A 53 -17.11 -0.45 -5.92
N LEU A 54 -17.74 -0.55 -4.74
CA LEU A 54 -19.09 -0.07 -4.49
C LEU A 54 -19.19 1.47 -4.66
N ILE A 55 -18.27 2.23 -4.06
CA ILE A 55 -18.26 3.69 -4.16
C ILE A 55 -18.02 4.11 -5.60
N SER A 56 -17.00 3.54 -6.27
CA SER A 56 -16.64 3.89 -7.65
C SER A 56 -17.74 3.53 -8.66
N SER A 57 -18.49 2.45 -8.40
CA SER A 57 -19.62 2.05 -9.25
C SER A 57 -20.82 2.99 -9.13
N ARG A 58 -21.07 3.52 -7.93
CA ARG A 58 -22.20 4.43 -7.65
C ARG A 58 -21.85 5.90 -7.89
N GLN A 59 -20.62 6.29 -7.62
CA GLN A 59 -20.12 7.66 -7.73
C GLN A 59 -18.84 7.71 -8.58
N PRO A 60 -18.89 7.40 -9.89
CA PRO A 60 -17.70 7.25 -10.73
C PRO A 60 -16.88 8.53 -10.91
N ARG A 61 -17.49 9.70 -10.63
CA ARG A 61 -16.81 10.99 -10.66
C ARG A 61 -16.08 11.35 -9.36
N ASN A 62 -16.40 10.64 -8.28
CA ASN A 62 -15.72 10.81 -7.00
C ASN A 62 -14.47 9.93 -6.97
N PRO A 63 -13.24 10.49 -6.89
CA PRO A 63 -12.02 9.72 -6.93
C PRO A 63 -11.77 8.93 -5.64
N VAL A 64 -12.47 9.20 -4.54
CA VAL A 64 -12.30 8.54 -3.24
C VAL A 64 -12.42 7.02 -3.36
N GLY A 65 -13.45 6.52 -4.05
CA GLY A 65 -13.62 5.09 -4.28
C GLY A 65 -12.47 4.48 -5.08
N TRP A 66 -11.97 5.21 -6.09
CA TRP A 66 -10.85 4.77 -6.91
C TRP A 66 -9.53 4.72 -6.15
N PHE A 67 -9.30 5.63 -5.19
CA PHE A 67 -8.12 5.59 -4.33
C PHE A 67 -8.14 4.37 -3.43
N ILE A 68 -9.28 4.05 -2.81
CA ILE A 68 -9.43 2.85 -1.98
C ILE A 68 -9.24 1.57 -2.82
N LEU A 69 -9.84 1.51 -4.00
CA LEU A 69 -9.73 0.36 -4.89
C LEU A 69 -8.31 0.20 -5.44
N GLY A 70 -7.64 1.31 -5.79
CA GLY A 70 -6.25 1.32 -6.23
C GLY A 70 -5.28 0.88 -5.14
N HIS A 71 -5.52 1.29 -3.89
CA HIS A 71 -4.77 0.81 -2.73
C HIS A 71 -4.86 -0.72 -2.60
N ALA A 72 -6.08 -1.25 -2.57
CA ALA A 72 -6.31 -2.68 -2.46
C ALA A 72 -5.66 -3.47 -3.63
N LEU A 73 -5.74 -2.95 -4.84
CA LEU A 73 -5.11 -3.55 -6.01
C LEU A 73 -3.57 -3.61 -5.88
N CYS A 74 -2.94 -2.50 -5.45
CA CYS A 74 -1.49 -2.44 -5.28
C CYS A 74 -0.99 -3.45 -4.23
N PHE A 75 -1.64 -3.51 -3.07
CA PHE A 75 -1.26 -4.42 -2.00
C PHE A 75 -1.51 -5.88 -2.38
N SER A 76 -2.66 -6.19 -2.99
CA SER A 76 -2.97 -7.55 -3.45
C SER A 76 -2.02 -8.01 -4.54
N LEU A 77 -1.59 -7.12 -5.44
CA LEU A 77 -0.60 -7.44 -6.47
C LEU A 77 0.78 -7.71 -5.84
N GLY A 78 1.20 -6.89 -4.89
CA GLY A 78 2.47 -7.08 -4.19
C GLY A 78 2.53 -8.43 -3.48
N GLU A 79 1.48 -8.78 -2.73
CA GLU A 79 1.45 -10.03 -1.98
C GLU A 79 1.31 -11.26 -2.89
N LEU A 80 0.50 -11.17 -3.95
CA LEU A 80 0.41 -12.24 -4.94
C LEU A 80 1.78 -12.49 -5.60
N SER A 81 2.46 -11.41 -5.99
CA SER A 81 3.79 -11.49 -6.61
C SER A 81 4.81 -12.13 -5.68
N ARG A 82 4.75 -11.79 -4.39
CA ARG A 82 5.61 -12.37 -3.36
C ARG A 82 5.40 -13.87 -3.22
N GLN A 83 4.15 -14.31 -3.00
CA GLN A 83 3.82 -15.72 -2.83
C GLN A 83 4.13 -16.53 -4.10
N TYR A 84 3.95 -15.93 -5.26
CA TYR A 84 4.28 -16.54 -6.55
C TYR A 84 5.80 -16.75 -6.68
N ALA A 85 6.61 -15.76 -6.33
CA ALA A 85 8.07 -15.84 -6.36
C ALA A 85 8.59 -16.88 -5.34
N ILE A 86 8.04 -16.91 -4.12
CA ILE A 86 8.40 -17.91 -3.11
C ILE A 86 8.11 -19.32 -3.64
N TYR A 87 6.94 -19.54 -4.24
CA TYR A 87 6.58 -20.85 -4.78
C TYR A 87 7.55 -21.27 -5.90
N GLY A 88 7.71 -20.45 -6.92
CA GLY A 88 8.51 -20.80 -8.11
C GLY A 88 10.02 -20.78 -7.92
N LEU A 89 10.55 -20.14 -6.85
CA LEU A 89 11.99 -20.06 -6.59
C LEU A 89 12.45 -20.93 -5.41
N ARG A 90 11.56 -21.28 -4.48
CA ARG A 90 11.90 -21.98 -3.24
C ARG A 90 11.11 -23.26 -3.01
N THR A 91 9.79 -23.19 -3.08
CA THR A 91 8.92 -24.32 -2.76
C THR A 91 8.99 -25.38 -3.83
N ASP A 92 8.91 -24.97 -5.10
CA ASP A 92 9.03 -25.87 -6.27
C ASP A 92 9.82 -25.14 -7.37
N PRO A 93 11.15 -25.10 -7.26
CA PRO A 93 12.01 -24.32 -8.16
C PRO A 93 11.85 -24.71 -9.63
N GLY A 94 11.59 -23.70 -10.47
CA GLY A 94 11.41 -23.85 -11.91
C GLY A 94 10.01 -24.24 -12.36
N SER A 95 9.05 -24.42 -11.45
CA SER A 95 7.67 -24.80 -11.77
C SER A 95 6.87 -23.65 -12.38
N LEU A 96 7.20 -22.40 -12.01
CA LEU A 96 6.44 -21.22 -12.46
C LEU A 96 7.28 -20.31 -13.37
N PRO A 97 6.73 -19.88 -14.53
CA PRO A 97 7.43 -18.95 -15.41
C PRO A 97 7.52 -17.56 -14.75
N PHE A 98 8.54 -16.80 -15.11
CA PHE A 98 8.73 -15.42 -14.63
C PHE A 98 8.82 -15.25 -13.11
N ALA A 99 9.09 -16.31 -12.33
CA ALA A 99 9.17 -16.25 -10.87
C ALA A 99 10.18 -15.19 -10.37
N VAL A 100 11.33 -15.06 -11.06
CA VAL A 100 12.33 -14.03 -10.78
C VAL A 100 11.77 -12.61 -11.01
N ALA A 101 11.06 -12.37 -12.11
CA ALA A 101 10.46 -11.06 -12.36
C ALA A 101 9.38 -10.72 -11.34
N MET A 102 8.63 -11.73 -10.89
CA MET A 102 7.59 -11.57 -9.86
C MET A 102 8.14 -11.34 -8.45
N SER A 103 9.45 -11.50 -8.22
CA SER A 103 10.06 -11.13 -6.93
C SER A 103 10.31 -9.63 -6.79
N SER A 104 10.23 -8.82 -7.87
CA SER A 104 10.44 -7.38 -7.81
C SER A 104 9.24 -6.57 -7.26
N PRO A 105 7.97 -6.78 -7.67
CA PRO A 105 6.84 -5.95 -7.24
C PRO A 105 6.68 -5.80 -5.73
N PRO A 106 6.94 -6.80 -4.87
CA PRO A 106 6.83 -6.67 -3.42
C PRO A 106 7.67 -5.54 -2.82
N TYR A 107 8.75 -5.14 -3.49
CA TYR A 107 9.64 -4.09 -2.99
C TYR A 107 9.07 -2.67 -3.14
N TRP A 108 8.20 -2.42 -4.12
CA TRP A 108 7.82 -1.07 -4.48
C TRP A 108 6.32 -0.83 -4.75
N ILE A 109 5.53 -1.86 -5.13
CA ILE A 109 4.14 -1.66 -5.57
C ILE A 109 3.19 -1.18 -4.46
N TRP A 110 3.52 -1.43 -3.19
CA TRP A 110 2.75 -1.00 -2.04
C TRP A 110 2.84 0.52 -1.80
N LEU A 111 3.92 1.17 -2.23
CA LEU A 111 4.14 2.61 -2.05
C LEU A 111 3.08 3.48 -2.74
N PRO A 112 2.76 3.31 -4.04
CA PRO A 112 1.63 3.98 -4.65
C PRO A 112 0.32 3.74 -3.89
N GLY A 113 0.10 2.50 -3.43
CA GLY A 113 -1.08 2.15 -2.64
C GLY A 113 -1.18 2.95 -1.35
N ILE A 114 -0.08 3.08 -0.59
CA ILE A 114 -0.05 3.88 0.64
C ILE A 114 -0.33 5.35 0.35
N ILE A 115 0.27 5.92 -0.69
CA ILE A 115 0.06 7.34 -1.04
C ILE A 115 -1.39 7.59 -1.44
N LEU A 116 -2.04 6.68 -2.16
CA LEU A 116 -3.46 6.77 -2.45
C LEU A 116 -4.30 6.84 -1.18
N MET A 117 -3.98 6.03 -0.17
CA MET A 117 -4.74 5.93 1.07
C MET A 117 -4.42 7.06 2.06
N PHE A 118 -3.13 7.38 2.27
CA PHE A 118 -2.71 8.31 3.32
C PHE A 118 -2.51 9.76 2.86
N SER A 119 -2.40 9.99 1.55
CA SER A 119 -2.28 11.34 1.01
C SER A 119 -3.49 11.76 0.19
N PHE A 120 -3.84 11.00 -0.84
CA PHE A 120 -4.95 11.40 -1.72
C PHE A 120 -6.32 11.24 -1.08
N LEU A 121 -6.56 10.17 -0.32
CA LEU A 121 -7.84 10.00 0.34
C LEU A 121 -8.17 11.19 1.26
N PRO A 122 -7.32 11.60 2.23
CA PRO A 122 -7.61 12.74 3.08
C PRO A 122 -7.77 14.07 2.32
N LEU A 123 -7.02 14.26 1.22
CA LEU A 123 -7.12 15.48 0.40
C LEU A 123 -8.46 15.64 -0.31
N TYR A 124 -9.06 14.53 -0.74
CA TYR A 124 -10.27 14.54 -1.57
C TYR A 124 -11.53 14.11 -0.83
N PHE A 125 -11.41 13.53 0.37
CA PHE A 125 -12.55 13.05 1.16
C PHE A 125 -13.36 14.21 1.74
N PRO A 126 -14.74 14.12 1.80
CA PRO A 126 -15.57 13.01 1.30
C PRO A 126 -16.09 13.19 -0.13
N ASP A 127 -16.15 14.41 -0.64
CA ASP A 127 -16.86 14.83 -1.86
C ASP A 127 -16.05 14.68 -3.16
N GLY A 128 -14.82 14.20 -3.05
CA GLY A 128 -13.93 14.01 -4.20
C GLY A 128 -13.33 15.30 -4.76
N ARG A 129 -13.32 16.38 -3.98
CA ARG A 129 -12.80 17.69 -4.40
C ARG A 129 -11.77 18.20 -3.41
N LEU A 130 -10.77 18.91 -3.93
CA LEU A 130 -9.81 19.62 -3.09
C LEU A 130 -10.49 20.77 -2.35
N LEU A 131 -10.06 21.03 -1.13
CA LEU A 131 -10.59 22.11 -0.28
C LEU A 131 -10.49 23.51 -0.93
N SER A 132 -9.40 23.76 -1.69
CA SER A 132 -9.21 24.94 -2.50
C SER A 132 -8.16 24.68 -3.60
N PRO A 133 -8.03 25.54 -4.62
CA PRO A 133 -7.02 25.37 -5.68
C PRO A 133 -5.57 25.30 -5.16
N ARG A 134 -5.27 25.90 -4.01
CA ARG A 134 -3.94 25.87 -3.38
C ARG A 134 -3.51 24.45 -2.99
N TRP A 135 -4.45 23.58 -2.64
CA TRP A 135 -4.19 22.19 -2.27
C TRP A 135 -3.77 21.31 -3.47
N ARG A 136 -3.85 21.82 -4.69
CA ARG A 136 -3.27 21.18 -5.88
C ARG A 136 -1.76 21.00 -5.75
N VAL A 137 -1.08 21.94 -5.10
CA VAL A 137 0.37 21.83 -4.85
C VAL A 137 0.67 20.60 -4.00
N VAL A 138 -0.10 20.38 -2.93
CA VAL A 138 0.06 19.18 -2.07
C VAL A 138 -0.23 17.90 -2.86
N ALA A 139 -1.27 17.90 -3.70
CA ALA A 139 -1.58 16.74 -4.54
C ALA A 139 -0.46 16.43 -5.54
N TRP A 140 0.15 17.47 -6.18
CA TRP A 140 1.29 17.26 -7.06
C TRP A 140 2.55 16.82 -6.32
N LEU A 141 2.81 17.38 -5.14
CA LEU A 141 3.89 16.90 -4.27
C LEU A 141 3.69 15.43 -3.92
N ALA A 142 2.46 14.99 -3.62
CA ALA A 142 2.15 13.59 -3.37
C ALA A 142 2.48 12.70 -4.57
N VAL A 143 2.18 13.15 -5.80
CA VAL A 143 2.55 12.42 -7.04
C VAL A 143 4.06 12.32 -7.18
N ILE A 144 4.78 13.43 -7.00
CA ILE A 144 6.24 13.47 -7.13
C ILE A 144 6.90 12.55 -6.10
N VAL A 145 6.45 12.62 -4.84
CA VAL A 145 6.93 11.75 -3.77
C VAL A 145 6.64 10.28 -4.10
N ALA A 146 5.42 9.97 -4.58
CA ALA A 146 5.07 8.61 -5.00
C ALA A 146 6.02 8.05 -6.05
N ILE A 147 6.35 8.85 -7.06
CA ILE A 147 7.27 8.44 -8.14
C ILE A 147 8.69 8.24 -7.58
N ILE A 148 9.19 9.20 -6.82
CA ILE A 148 10.55 9.15 -6.26
C ILE A 148 10.69 7.92 -5.36
N GLU A 149 9.81 7.76 -4.38
CA GLU A 149 9.84 6.64 -3.42
C GLU A 149 9.73 5.29 -4.12
N THR A 150 8.80 5.18 -5.09
CA THR A 150 8.61 3.94 -5.85
C THR A 150 9.86 3.60 -6.65
N CYS A 151 10.49 4.57 -7.32
CA CYS A 151 11.73 4.35 -8.06
C CYS A 151 12.89 3.95 -7.13
N PHE A 152 13.06 4.64 -6.01
CA PHE A 152 14.08 4.29 -5.03
C PHE A 152 13.88 2.89 -4.45
N ALA A 153 12.65 2.55 -4.09
CA ALA A 153 12.33 1.22 -3.56
C ALA A 153 12.53 0.11 -4.62
N ALA A 154 12.23 0.40 -5.88
CA ALA A 154 12.42 -0.57 -6.97
C ALA A 154 13.89 -0.93 -7.19
N ILE A 155 14.81 0.05 -7.07
CA ILE A 155 16.26 -0.17 -7.30
C ILE A 155 17.03 -0.51 -6.02
N ARG A 156 16.37 -0.46 -4.86
CA ARG A 156 17.03 -0.76 -3.58
C ARG A 156 17.49 -2.21 -3.54
N PRO A 157 18.77 -2.48 -3.26
CA PRO A 157 19.24 -3.84 -3.04
C PRO A 157 18.63 -4.41 -1.76
N GLY A 158 18.46 -5.71 -1.74
CA GLY A 158 17.91 -6.41 -0.58
C GLY A 158 17.32 -7.75 -0.96
N SER A 159 16.97 -8.53 0.04
CA SER A 159 16.31 -9.81 -0.15
C SER A 159 15.10 -9.93 0.77
N ASP A 160 13.99 -10.37 0.22
CA ASP A 160 12.78 -10.74 0.97
C ASP A 160 12.71 -12.27 1.05
N GLU A 161 12.69 -12.79 2.27
CA GLU A 161 12.78 -14.24 2.54
C GLU A 161 13.96 -14.92 1.82
N GLY A 162 15.08 -14.19 1.60
CA GLY A 162 16.27 -14.65 0.88
C GLY A 162 16.12 -14.74 -0.63
N ILE A 163 15.08 -14.15 -1.21
CA ILE A 163 14.94 -13.95 -2.64
C ILE A 163 15.37 -12.51 -2.92
N PRO A 164 16.46 -12.31 -3.74
CA PRO A 164 16.95 -10.97 -4.00
C PRO A 164 16.00 -10.17 -4.89
N ASN A 165 16.02 -8.85 -4.73
CA ASN A 165 15.31 -7.95 -5.63
C ASN A 165 16.02 -7.95 -7.01
N PRO A 166 15.40 -8.43 -8.09
CA PRO A 166 16.06 -8.52 -9.40
C PRO A 166 16.33 -7.16 -10.06
N LEU A 167 15.67 -6.09 -9.58
CA LEU A 167 15.91 -4.71 -10.01
C LEU A 167 16.89 -3.98 -9.08
N GLY A 168 17.29 -4.62 -7.97
CA GLY A 168 18.22 -4.04 -6.99
C GLY A 168 19.60 -3.82 -7.62
N ILE A 169 20.16 -2.63 -7.42
CA ILE A 169 21.50 -2.30 -7.92
C ILE A 169 22.49 -2.65 -6.80
N GLU A 170 23.25 -3.72 -6.97
CA GLU A 170 24.21 -4.24 -5.97
C GLU A 170 25.22 -3.19 -5.49
N SER A 171 25.66 -2.29 -6.38
CA SER A 171 26.60 -1.21 -6.01
C SER A 171 26.01 -0.20 -5.01
N LEU A 172 24.71 -0.22 -4.77
CA LEU A 172 24.04 0.61 -3.75
C LEU A 172 23.97 -0.09 -2.39
N GLU A 173 24.33 -1.36 -2.30
CA GLU A 173 24.33 -2.11 -1.04
C GLU A 173 25.35 -1.52 -0.06
N GLY A 174 24.87 -1.12 1.12
CA GLY A 174 25.71 -0.48 2.13
C GLY A 174 26.23 0.92 1.75
N SER A 175 25.65 1.56 0.73
CA SER A 175 26.00 2.92 0.33
C SER A 175 25.41 3.94 1.33
N PRO A 176 26.24 4.60 2.17
CA PRO A 176 25.75 5.60 3.11
C PRO A 176 25.04 6.79 2.44
N ALA A 177 25.46 7.11 1.21
CA ALA A 177 24.83 8.20 0.45
C ALA A 177 23.43 7.84 -0.01
N PHE A 178 23.19 6.58 -0.41
CA PHE A 178 21.86 6.12 -0.81
C PHE A 178 20.90 6.07 0.39
N ASP A 179 21.35 5.53 1.52
CA ASP A 179 20.57 5.47 2.74
C ASP A 179 20.27 6.86 3.30
N LEU A 180 21.26 7.79 3.27
CA LEU A 180 21.07 9.17 3.67
C LEU A 180 20.01 9.89 2.82
N VAL A 181 20.02 9.72 1.49
CA VAL A 181 19.02 10.33 0.61
C VAL A 181 17.63 9.79 0.93
N PHE A 182 17.51 8.50 1.13
CA PHE A 182 16.23 7.87 1.47
C PHE A 182 15.72 8.34 2.84
N GLU A 183 16.55 8.28 3.89
CA GLU A 183 16.15 8.61 5.25
C GLU A 183 16.02 10.11 5.51
N ALA A 184 16.95 10.93 4.99
CA ALA A 184 17.00 12.35 5.27
C ALA A 184 16.14 13.19 4.32
N ILE A 185 15.80 12.71 3.14
CA ILE A 185 15.03 13.47 2.14
C ILE A 185 13.68 12.82 1.86
N ALA A 186 13.68 11.57 1.44
CA ALA A 186 12.47 10.90 0.96
C ALA A 186 11.45 10.69 2.10
N ALA A 187 11.88 10.12 3.23
CA ALA A 187 11.00 9.87 4.36
C ALA A 187 10.40 11.15 4.99
N PRO A 188 11.17 12.24 5.25
CA PRO A 188 10.60 13.51 5.72
C PRO A 188 9.64 14.15 4.71
N LEU A 189 9.92 14.01 3.40
CA LEU A 189 9.04 14.53 2.37
C LEU A 189 7.69 13.82 2.37
N TRP A 190 7.72 12.51 2.48
CA TRP A 190 6.53 11.67 2.59
C TRP A 190 5.70 12.01 3.83
N LEU A 191 6.35 12.12 5.00
CA LEU A 191 5.70 12.54 6.25
C LEU A 191 5.09 13.94 6.14
N THR A 192 5.78 14.88 5.47
CA THR A 192 5.28 16.23 5.24
C THR A 192 4.02 16.24 4.37
N VAL A 193 4.02 15.48 3.27
CA VAL A 193 2.85 15.35 2.41
C VAL A 193 1.68 14.71 3.16
N GLY A 194 1.94 13.67 3.94
CA GLY A 194 0.93 13.03 4.79
C GLY A 194 0.34 13.99 5.83
N ALA A 195 1.19 14.74 6.54
CA ALA A 195 0.78 15.73 7.51
C ALA A 195 -0.06 16.85 6.89
N LEU A 196 0.35 17.37 5.72
CA LEU A 196 -0.43 18.37 4.98
C LEU A 196 -1.78 17.80 4.53
N SER A 197 -1.82 16.54 4.09
CA SER A 197 -3.07 15.88 3.68
C SER A 197 -4.05 15.75 4.86
N VAL A 198 -3.54 15.35 6.03
CA VAL A 198 -4.33 15.32 7.27
C VAL A 198 -4.76 16.73 7.69
N ALA A 199 -3.88 17.74 7.58
CA ALA A 199 -4.23 19.14 7.86
C ALA A 199 -5.38 19.61 6.97
N SER A 200 -5.41 19.23 5.67
CA SER A 200 -6.53 19.49 4.78
C SER A 200 -7.85 18.93 5.33
N LEU A 201 -7.81 17.68 5.80
CA LEU A 201 -8.97 17.01 6.38
C LEU A 201 -9.45 17.70 7.67
N VAL A 202 -8.53 18.14 8.55
CA VAL A 202 -8.83 18.89 9.77
C VAL A 202 -9.48 20.24 9.45
N VAL A 203 -8.94 20.98 8.46
CA VAL A 203 -9.55 22.26 8.03
C VAL A 203 -10.96 22.02 7.48
N ARG A 204 -11.14 20.97 6.67
CA ARG A 204 -12.46 20.57 6.16
C ARG A 204 -13.42 20.23 7.29
N TYR A 205 -12.98 19.44 8.27
CA TYR A 205 -13.77 19.09 9.45
C TYR A 205 -14.26 20.33 10.20
N ARG A 206 -13.39 21.34 10.37
CA ARG A 206 -13.76 22.58 11.08
C ARG A 206 -14.78 23.42 10.31
N ARG A 207 -14.83 23.30 8.97
CA ARG A 207 -15.74 24.04 8.10
C ARG A 207 -17.02 23.27 7.77
N SER A 208 -17.02 21.95 7.95
CA SER A 208 -18.15 21.09 7.61
C SER A 208 -19.21 21.07 8.71
N HIS A 209 -20.46 20.81 8.32
CA HIS A 209 -21.64 20.71 9.19
C HIS A 209 -22.42 19.45 8.85
N GLY A 210 -23.27 18.98 9.76
CA GLY A 210 -24.18 17.88 9.52
C GLY A 210 -23.49 16.57 9.11
N GLN A 211 -23.94 15.99 8.01
CA GLN A 211 -23.54 14.66 7.55
C GLN A 211 -22.06 14.57 7.13
N GLU A 212 -21.53 15.60 6.47
CA GLU A 212 -20.12 15.65 6.06
C GLU A 212 -19.18 15.57 7.27
N ARG A 213 -19.47 16.34 8.32
CA ARG A 213 -18.71 16.32 9.57
C ARG A 213 -18.72 14.94 10.23
N GLN A 214 -19.85 14.25 10.16
CA GLN A 214 -19.97 12.90 10.71
C GLN A 214 -19.16 11.87 9.92
N GLN A 215 -19.15 11.96 8.60
CA GLN A 215 -18.31 11.09 7.74
C GLN A 215 -16.83 11.25 8.07
N ILE A 216 -16.33 12.49 8.22
CA ILE A 216 -14.93 12.76 8.57
C ILE A 216 -14.59 12.18 9.95
N LYS A 217 -15.49 12.25 10.94
CA LYS A 217 -15.29 11.63 12.26
C LYS A 217 -15.08 10.13 12.17
N TRP A 218 -15.87 9.43 11.37
CA TRP A 218 -15.74 7.98 11.21
C TRP A 218 -14.40 7.60 10.61
N VAL A 219 -13.91 8.34 9.60
CA VAL A 219 -12.58 8.11 9.02
C VAL A 219 -11.48 8.39 10.05
N ALA A 220 -11.61 9.45 10.85
CA ALA A 220 -10.67 9.76 11.92
C ALA A 220 -10.63 8.66 13.00
N TYR A 221 -11.79 8.14 13.41
CA TYR A 221 -11.85 7.03 14.36
C TYR A 221 -11.23 5.75 13.82
N ALA A 222 -11.49 5.41 12.55
CA ALA A 222 -10.87 4.27 11.90
C ALA A 222 -9.33 4.41 11.83
N ALA A 223 -8.83 5.62 11.51
CA ALA A 223 -7.40 5.90 11.49
C ALA A 223 -6.76 5.78 12.88
N VAL A 224 -7.39 6.34 13.92
CA VAL A 224 -6.92 6.23 15.31
C VAL A 224 -6.91 4.76 15.76
N PHE A 225 -7.98 4.02 15.48
CA PHE A 225 -8.06 2.60 15.80
C PHE A 225 -6.93 1.81 15.14
N LEU A 226 -6.68 2.04 13.84
CA LEU A 226 -5.62 1.37 13.10
C LEU A 226 -4.23 1.68 13.70
N VAL A 227 -3.95 2.96 13.98
CA VAL A 227 -2.68 3.37 14.61
C VAL A 227 -2.52 2.74 15.99
N THR A 228 -3.57 2.76 16.82
CA THR A 228 -3.53 2.14 18.15
C THR A 228 -3.30 0.63 18.06
N TYR A 229 -4.00 -0.03 17.14
CA TYR A 229 -3.82 -1.46 16.90
C TYR A 229 -2.38 -1.80 16.50
N THR A 230 -1.79 -1.06 15.54
CA THR A 230 -0.41 -1.28 15.10
C THR A 230 0.63 -0.99 16.18
N LEU A 231 0.34 -0.08 17.12
CA LEU A 231 1.22 0.21 18.25
C LEU A 231 1.14 -0.86 19.36
N VAL A 232 -0.06 -1.40 19.60
CA VAL A 232 -0.30 -2.42 20.63
C VAL A 232 0.15 -3.81 20.19
N ASP A 233 0.00 -4.14 18.92
CA ASP A 233 0.33 -5.46 18.36
C ASP A 233 1.85 -5.67 18.14
N ARG A 234 2.69 -4.72 18.59
CA ARG A 234 4.16 -4.84 18.62
C ARG A 234 4.70 -4.84 20.05
N PRO A 235 4.46 -5.88 20.87
CA PRO A 235 5.15 -6.00 22.14
C PRO A 235 6.61 -6.41 21.88
N GLY A 236 7.55 -5.45 21.96
CA GLY A 236 8.96 -5.74 22.13
C GLY A 236 9.89 -5.62 20.92
N VAL A 237 9.60 -4.76 19.96
CA VAL A 237 10.62 -4.32 18.99
C VAL A 237 11.24 -3.02 19.52
N PRO A 238 12.54 -2.99 19.89
CA PRO A 238 13.21 -1.74 20.20
C PRO A 238 13.08 -0.80 19.01
N ALA A 239 12.80 0.48 19.30
CA ALA A 239 12.82 1.54 18.29
C ALA A 239 14.20 1.53 17.60
N GLY A 240 14.27 0.98 16.39
CA GLY A 240 15.55 0.83 15.70
C GLY A 240 15.58 -0.20 14.58
N CYS A 241 14.52 -0.99 14.40
CA CYS A 241 14.51 -2.00 13.36
C CYS A 241 13.22 -1.94 12.52
N CYS A 242 13.18 -1.03 11.55
CA CYS A 242 12.58 -1.33 10.26
C CYS A 242 13.54 -2.27 9.54
N GLY A 243 13.70 -3.47 10.09
CA GLY A 243 14.59 -4.50 9.62
C GLY A 243 13.84 -5.83 9.65
N PHE A 244 13.38 -6.25 8.51
CA PHE A 244 12.88 -7.60 8.20
C PHE A 244 14.03 -8.62 8.24
N HIS A 245 14.99 -8.47 9.17
CA HIS A 245 16.15 -9.35 9.31
C HIS A 245 16.47 -9.60 10.77
N ALA A 246 16.09 -10.74 11.30
CA ALA A 246 16.91 -11.60 12.17
C ALA A 246 16.10 -12.77 12.77
N ARG A 247 15.88 -13.83 12.01
CA ARG A 247 15.70 -15.16 12.61
C ARG A 247 16.20 -16.26 11.66
N HIS A 248 17.50 -16.33 11.45
CA HIS A 248 18.18 -17.57 11.06
C HIS A 248 19.69 -17.46 11.36
N ARG A 249 20.05 -17.44 12.65
CA ARG A 249 21.35 -17.94 13.10
C ARG A 249 21.13 -18.67 14.42
N ARG A 250 20.80 -19.96 14.32
CA ARG A 250 21.13 -21.02 15.31
C ARG A 250 20.51 -22.31 14.80
N ALA A 251 21.23 -23.03 13.98
CA ALA A 251 21.24 -24.48 13.88
C ALA A 251 22.43 -24.87 12.97
N LEU A 252 23.58 -24.99 13.54
CA LEU A 252 24.66 -25.94 13.26
C LEU A 252 25.23 -26.34 14.60
#